data_5f433b855e9b4c953b89eaaaca6c9932
#
_entry.id   5f433b855e9b4c953b89eaaaca6c9932
#
_cell.length_a   1.000
_cell.length_b   1.000
_cell.length_c   1.000
_cell.angle_alpha   90.00
_cell.angle_beta   90.00
_cell.angle_gamma   90.00
#
_symmetry.space_group_name_H-M   'P 1'
#
loop_
_entity.id
_entity.type
_entity.pdbx_description
1 polymer ?
#
loop_
_entity_poly.entity_id
_entity_poly.type
_entity_poly.pdbx_seq_one_letter_code
_entity_poly.pdbx_strand_id
1 'polypeptide(L)'
;MYAPQSIVIVGTPTWSQDVDIASSSPIERTNLLYSLHFYAATHKEDLQSKLQTALTNGLPVFVSEFGITEASGSGIVDTTSADTWMKLLNENGIGYIYWNLSNKDEACALLRSSCTSLSDWTFDDYSPAGQWFLQNQQNNASIYDKAAAAPTADCRHS
;
A
#
# COMPACT_ATOMS: atom_id res chain seq x y z
N MET A 1 -11.68 -10.17 -25.52
CA MET A 1 -10.25 -9.73 -25.56
C MET A 1 -9.71 -9.92 -24.15
N TYR A 2 -8.62 -10.61 -23.94
CA TYR A 2 -7.96 -10.72 -22.65
C TYR A 2 -6.50 -10.25 -22.78
N ALA A 3 -5.93 -9.78 -21.68
CA ALA A 3 -4.58 -9.21 -21.64
C ALA A 3 -3.64 -10.18 -20.91
N PRO A 4 -3.07 -11.16 -21.60
CA PRO A 4 -2.30 -12.24 -20.95
C PRO A 4 -1.01 -11.79 -20.28
N GLN A 5 -0.54 -10.57 -20.58
CA GLN A 5 0.66 -9.99 -19.98
C GLN A 5 0.36 -8.99 -18.86
N SER A 6 -0.92 -8.76 -18.57
CA SER A 6 -1.31 -7.86 -17.46
C SER A 6 -1.16 -8.56 -16.12
N ILE A 7 -0.66 -7.80 -15.14
CA ILE A 7 -0.74 -8.22 -13.74
C ILE A 7 -2.20 -8.04 -13.27
N VAL A 8 -2.72 -9.06 -12.61
CA VAL A 8 -4.06 -9.04 -12.02
C VAL A 8 -3.91 -8.98 -10.49
N ILE A 9 -4.53 -7.99 -9.86
CA ILE A 9 -4.60 -7.90 -8.40
C ILE A 9 -5.92 -8.53 -7.97
N VAL A 10 -5.86 -9.57 -7.13
CA VAL A 10 -7.03 -10.28 -6.62
C VAL A 10 -7.25 -9.94 -5.15
N GLY A 11 -8.50 -9.67 -4.77
CA GLY A 11 -8.88 -9.45 -3.38
C GLY A 11 -8.70 -10.73 -2.55
N THR A 12 -8.39 -10.54 -1.26
CA THR A 12 -8.38 -11.62 -0.27
C THR A 12 -9.60 -11.50 0.66
N PRO A 13 -9.96 -12.53 1.45
CA PRO A 13 -11.11 -12.43 2.34
C PRO A 13 -11.00 -11.29 3.36
N THR A 14 -12.12 -10.97 4.02
CA THR A 14 -12.21 -9.98 5.10
C THR A 14 -11.65 -8.62 4.67
N TRP A 15 -12.25 -8.02 3.62
CA TRP A 15 -11.80 -6.73 3.06
C TRP A 15 -10.30 -6.70 2.70
N SER A 16 -9.82 -7.77 2.09
CA SER A 16 -8.40 -7.93 1.73
C SER A 16 -7.45 -7.91 2.94
N GLN A 17 -7.80 -8.57 4.04
CA GLN A 17 -6.96 -8.68 5.23
C GLN A 17 -6.42 -10.10 5.47
N ASP A 18 -7.08 -11.15 4.97
CA ASP A 18 -6.72 -12.54 5.23
C ASP A 18 -5.76 -13.09 4.16
N VAL A 19 -4.63 -12.42 3.98
CA VAL A 19 -3.56 -12.82 3.06
C VAL A 19 -2.88 -14.13 3.49
N ASP A 20 -2.84 -14.43 4.78
CA ASP A 20 -2.34 -15.69 5.36
C ASP A 20 -3.20 -16.87 4.92
N ILE A 21 -4.53 -16.72 4.96
CA ILE A 21 -5.46 -17.74 4.46
C ILE A 21 -5.29 -17.94 2.95
N ALA A 22 -5.22 -16.84 2.18
CA ALA A 22 -4.98 -16.93 0.75
C ALA A 22 -3.65 -17.63 0.43
N SER A 23 -2.63 -17.45 1.26
CA SER A 23 -1.32 -18.08 1.08
C SER A 23 -1.30 -19.60 1.29
N SER A 24 -2.27 -20.13 2.01
CA SER A 24 -2.41 -21.58 2.25
C SER A 24 -3.00 -22.33 1.04
N SER A 25 -3.67 -21.62 0.14
CA SER A 25 -4.28 -22.18 -1.08
C SER A 25 -4.30 -21.14 -2.21
N PRO A 26 -3.13 -20.76 -2.73
CA PRO A 26 -3.05 -19.74 -3.76
C PRO A 26 -3.67 -20.21 -5.07
N ILE A 27 -4.12 -19.25 -5.87
CA ILE A 27 -4.63 -19.52 -7.23
C ILE A 27 -3.44 -19.95 -8.10
N GLU A 28 -3.54 -21.09 -8.76
CA GLU A 28 -2.52 -21.61 -9.69
C GLU A 28 -2.51 -20.81 -11.00
N ARG A 29 -1.98 -19.60 -10.94
CA ARG A 29 -1.83 -18.70 -12.09
C ARG A 29 -0.59 -17.83 -11.93
N THR A 30 0.01 -17.48 -13.05
CA THR A 30 1.05 -16.45 -13.13
C THR A 30 0.44 -15.06 -13.25
N ASN A 31 1.23 -14.03 -13.05
CA ASN A 31 0.84 -12.62 -13.14
C ASN A 31 -0.27 -12.22 -12.16
N LEU A 32 -0.28 -12.82 -10.97
CA LEU A 32 -1.20 -12.45 -9.89
C LEU A 32 -0.44 -11.75 -8.76
N LEU A 33 -1.09 -10.74 -8.17
CA LEU A 33 -0.76 -10.16 -6.89
C LEU A 33 -2.00 -10.27 -5.97
N TYR A 34 -1.78 -10.50 -4.69
CA TYR A 34 -2.84 -10.62 -3.71
C TYR A 34 -2.96 -9.31 -2.92
N SER A 35 -4.18 -8.78 -2.91
CA SER A 35 -4.47 -7.50 -2.25
C SER A 35 -4.38 -7.62 -0.74
N LEU A 36 -3.68 -6.68 -0.12
CA LEU A 36 -3.76 -6.38 1.30
C LEU A 36 -4.29 -4.95 1.48
N HIS A 37 -5.25 -4.77 2.40
CA HIS A 37 -5.73 -3.47 2.84
C HIS A 37 -5.47 -3.29 4.33
N PHE A 38 -4.99 -2.11 4.74
CA PHE A 38 -4.84 -1.77 6.15
C PHE A 38 -5.02 -0.28 6.43
N TYR A 39 -5.36 0.03 7.67
CA TYR A 39 -5.39 1.36 8.24
C TYR A 39 -4.57 1.35 9.52
N ALA A 40 -3.48 2.10 9.56
CA ALA A 40 -2.42 1.93 10.56
C ALA A 40 -2.86 2.21 12.00
N ALA A 41 -3.85 3.08 12.22
CA ALA A 41 -4.38 3.32 13.56
C ALA A 41 -5.24 2.15 14.08
N THR A 42 -5.78 1.31 13.18
CA THR A 42 -6.62 0.15 13.53
C THR A 42 -5.85 -1.17 13.45
N HIS A 43 -5.14 -1.38 12.34
CA HIS A 43 -4.52 -2.66 12.01
C HIS A 43 -3.04 -2.62 12.39
N LYS A 44 -2.66 -3.42 13.37
CA LYS A 44 -1.33 -3.44 13.96
C LYS A 44 -0.70 -4.85 13.83
N GLU A 45 -0.10 -5.33 14.90
CA GLU A 45 0.71 -6.55 14.93
C GLU A 45 -0.03 -7.79 14.42
N ASP A 46 -1.33 -7.90 14.68
CA ASP A 46 -2.14 -9.05 14.24
C ASP A 46 -2.16 -9.14 12.70
N LEU A 47 -2.43 -8.03 12.01
CA LEU A 47 -2.46 -8.02 10.55
C LEU A 47 -1.04 -8.06 9.95
N GLN A 48 -0.06 -7.45 10.61
CA GLN A 48 1.35 -7.57 10.20
C GLN A 48 1.83 -9.02 10.27
N SER A 49 1.40 -9.78 11.28
CA SER A 49 1.72 -11.21 11.40
C SER A 49 1.09 -12.05 10.29
N LYS A 50 -0.13 -11.73 9.86
CA LYS A 50 -0.76 -12.35 8.68
C LYS A 50 0.05 -12.08 7.41
N LEU A 51 0.50 -10.83 7.21
CA LEU A 51 1.35 -10.49 6.09
C LEU A 51 2.66 -11.29 6.12
N GLN A 52 3.35 -11.37 7.26
CA GLN A 52 4.58 -12.14 7.39
C GLN A 52 4.37 -13.62 7.10
N THR A 53 3.25 -14.20 7.54
CA THR A 53 2.86 -15.58 7.22
C THR A 53 2.70 -15.75 5.70
N ALA A 54 1.99 -14.86 5.04
CA ALA A 54 1.78 -14.89 3.60
C ALA A 54 3.11 -14.80 2.83
N LEU A 55 4.00 -13.90 3.25
CA LEU A 55 5.33 -13.75 2.64
C LEU A 55 6.20 -15.00 2.83
N THR A 56 6.17 -15.61 4.02
CA THR A 56 6.89 -16.87 4.31
C THR A 56 6.41 -17.99 3.41
N ASN A 57 5.11 -18.00 3.08
CA ASN A 57 4.52 -18.97 2.16
C ASN A 57 4.76 -18.62 0.67
N GLY A 58 5.45 -17.51 0.38
CA GLY A 58 5.78 -17.10 -0.98
C GLY A 58 4.64 -16.43 -1.74
N LEU A 59 3.59 -15.95 -1.04
CA LEU A 59 2.48 -15.25 -1.70
C LEU A 59 2.92 -13.86 -2.18
N PRO A 60 2.73 -13.50 -3.46
CA PRO A 60 3.04 -12.17 -3.96
C PRO A 60 1.96 -11.17 -3.53
N VAL A 61 2.24 -10.37 -2.51
CA VAL A 61 1.30 -9.40 -1.94
C VAL A 61 1.52 -8.00 -2.53
N PHE A 62 0.42 -7.27 -2.72
CA PHE A 62 0.41 -5.85 -3.06
C PHE A 62 -0.60 -5.12 -2.18
N VAL A 63 -0.21 -4.01 -1.59
CA VAL A 63 -1.13 -3.18 -0.81
C VAL A 63 -1.89 -2.24 -1.74
N SER A 64 -3.07 -2.66 -2.17
CA SER A 64 -3.90 -1.89 -3.08
C SER A 64 -4.70 -0.77 -2.40
N GLU A 65 -4.73 -0.76 -1.07
CA GLU A 65 -5.32 0.31 -0.27
C GLU A 65 -4.69 0.36 1.11
N PHE A 66 -4.23 1.54 1.54
CA PHE A 66 -3.88 1.77 2.92
C PHE A 66 -4.11 3.22 3.33
N GLY A 67 -4.37 3.43 4.62
CA GLY A 67 -4.41 4.73 5.28
C GLY A 67 -3.66 4.70 6.60
N ILE A 68 -3.42 5.88 7.17
CA ILE A 68 -2.73 6.00 8.46
C ILE A 68 -3.64 6.42 9.60
N THR A 69 -4.94 6.39 9.33
CA THR A 69 -6.03 6.69 10.26
C THR A 69 -6.67 5.42 10.80
N GLU A 70 -7.81 5.55 11.47
CA GLU A 70 -8.70 4.42 11.76
C GLU A 70 -9.34 3.89 10.47
N ALA A 71 -9.83 2.65 10.52
CA ALA A 71 -10.42 1.96 9.37
C ALA A 71 -11.68 2.66 8.79
N SER A 72 -12.27 3.59 9.53
CA SER A 72 -13.34 4.46 9.04
C SER A 72 -12.88 5.49 8.01
N GLY A 73 -11.57 5.70 7.84
CA GLY A 73 -10.98 6.80 7.09
C GLY A 73 -10.91 8.11 7.86
N SER A 74 -11.39 8.13 9.10
CA SER A 74 -11.40 9.27 10.02
C SER A 74 -10.70 8.91 11.33
N GLY A 75 -10.91 9.69 12.40
CA GLY A 75 -10.29 9.45 13.70
C GLY A 75 -8.83 9.89 13.77
N ILE A 76 -8.04 9.21 14.57
CA ILE A 76 -6.65 9.59 14.81
C ILE A 76 -5.75 9.25 13.61
N VAL A 77 -4.73 10.07 13.41
CA VAL A 77 -3.61 9.81 12.50
C VAL A 77 -2.49 9.17 13.32
N ASP A 78 -2.15 7.90 13.07
CA ASP A 78 -1.11 7.15 13.79
C ASP A 78 0.15 6.98 12.92
N THR A 79 1.00 7.99 12.94
CA THR A 79 2.25 8.00 12.18
C THR A 79 3.25 6.95 12.68
N THR A 80 3.26 6.64 13.97
CA THR A 80 4.17 5.62 14.55
C THR A 80 3.87 4.23 14.01
N SER A 81 2.58 3.86 14.03
CA SER A 81 2.15 2.57 13.44
C SER A 81 2.35 2.56 11.93
N ALA A 82 2.11 3.69 11.27
CA ALA A 82 2.34 3.84 9.83
C ALA A 82 3.81 3.66 9.46
N ASP A 83 4.74 4.23 10.21
CA ASP A 83 6.19 4.05 10.00
C ASP A 83 6.60 2.58 10.16
N THR A 84 6.00 1.86 11.12
CA THR A 84 6.21 0.41 11.30
C THR A 84 5.72 -0.37 10.07
N TRP A 85 4.54 -0.04 9.54
CA TRP A 85 4.04 -0.62 8.31
C TRP A 85 4.94 -0.33 7.11
N MET A 86 5.35 0.93 6.91
CA MET A 86 6.21 1.30 5.78
C MET A 86 7.55 0.58 5.84
N LYS A 87 8.13 0.45 7.03
CA LYS A 87 9.35 -0.35 7.20
C LYS A 87 9.15 -1.79 6.75
N LEU A 88 8.08 -2.45 7.22
CA LEU A 88 7.76 -3.83 6.85
C LEU A 88 7.57 -3.99 5.33
N LEU A 89 6.82 -3.09 4.69
CA LEU A 89 6.57 -3.14 3.26
C LEU A 89 7.85 -2.91 2.45
N ASN A 90 8.63 -1.90 2.79
CA ASN A 90 9.85 -1.54 2.08
C ASN A 90 10.94 -2.61 2.21
N GLU A 91 11.11 -3.21 3.40
CA GLU A 91 12.06 -4.31 3.63
C GLU A 91 11.72 -5.56 2.81
N ASN A 92 10.45 -5.76 2.46
CA ASN A 92 9.98 -6.89 1.67
C ASN A 92 9.68 -6.54 0.21
N GLY A 93 9.97 -5.32 -0.24
CA GLY A 93 9.76 -4.90 -1.62
C GLY A 93 8.28 -4.87 -2.06
N ILE A 94 7.36 -4.64 -1.12
CA ILE A 94 5.92 -4.65 -1.38
C ILE A 94 5.47 -3.27 -1.85
N GLY A 95 4.89 -3.20 -3.05
CA GLY A 95 4.27 -2.00 -3.58
C GLY A 95 2.95 -1.65 -2.87
N TYR A 96 2.63 -0.35 -2.82
CA TYR A 96 1.44 0.12 -2.12
C TYR A 96 0.81 1.36 -2.74
N ILE A 97 -0.49 1.54 -2.51
CA ILE A 97 -1.28 2.71 -2.94
C ILE A 97 -1.99 3.29 -1.72
N TYR A 98 -1.81 4.61 -1.52
CA TYR A 98 -2.46 5.32 -0.42
C TYR A 98 -3.94 5.62 -0.72
N TRP A 99 -4.80 5.47 0.26
CA TRP A 99 -6.19 5.89 0.26
C TRP A 99 -6.37 7.14 1.12
N ASN A 100 -6.71 8.32 0.53
CA ASN A 100 -6.91 8.57 -0.89
C ASN A 100 -6.45 10.00 -1.29
N LEU A 101 -6.18 10.21 -2.55
CA LEU A 101 -5.94 11.55 -3.09
C LEU A 101 -7.28 12.28 -3.30
N SER A 102 -7.71 12.99 -2.28
CA SER A 102 -8.89 13.84 -2.29
C SER A 102 -8.75 14.99 -1.29
N ASN A 103 -9.67 15.93 -1.35
CA ASN A 103 -9.86 17.00 -0.35
C ASN A 103 -11.16 16.79 0.45
N LYS A 104 -11.62 15.55 0.60
CA LYS A 104 -12.75 15.22 1.47
C LYS A 104 -12.46 15.64 2.91
N ASP A 105 -13.50 15.92 3.66
CA ASP A 105 -13.40 16.17 5.10
C ASP A 105 -13.27 14.82 5.86
N GLU A 106 -12.17 14.13 5.59
CA GLU A 106 -11.80 12.84 6.18
C GLU A 106 -10.32 12.90 6.58
N ALA A 107 -9.95 12.32 7.70
CA ALA A 107 -8.58 12.36 8.21
C ALA A 107 -7.56 11.64 7.29
N CYS A 108 -8.01 10.65 6.50
CA CYS A 108 -7.18 9.93 5.53
C CYS A 108 -7.01 10.67 4.19
N ALA A 109 -7.78 11.73 3.91
CA ALA A 109 -7.61 12.50 2.69
C ALA A 109 -6.22 13.15 2.64
N LEU A 110 -5.52 13.05 1.50
CA LEU A 110 -4.18 13.65 1.37
C LEU A 110 -4.20 15.17 1.36
N LEU A 111 -5.25 15.78 0.87
CA LEU A 111 -5.39 17.24 0.84
C LEU A 111 -6.35 17.72 1.94
N ARG A 112 -6.12 18.92 2.44
CA ARG A 112 -7.06 19.59 3.36
C ARG A 112 -8.39 19.84 2.65
N SER A 113 -9.49 19.78 3.37
CA SER A 113 -10.82 20.08 2.82
C SER A 113 -10.95 21.54 2.30
N SER A 114 -10.10 22.44 2.78
CA SER A 114 -10.00 23.81 2.29
C SER A 114 -9.23 23.95 0.98
N CYS A 115 -8.49 22.94 0.53
CA CYS A 115 -7.74 22.98 -0.72
C CYS A 115 -8.69 22.88 -1.90
N THR A 116 -8.73 23.90 -2.75
CA THR A 116 -9.55 23.94 -3.97
C THR A 116 -8.71 23.87 -5.25
N SER A 117 -7.38 23.90 -5.13
CA SER A 117 -6.47 23.79 -6.26
C SER A 117 -6.46 22.37 -6.81
N LEU A 118 -6.36 22.23 -8.13
CA LEU A 118 -6.26 20.92 -8.82
C LEU A 118 -4.82 20.51 -9.12
N SER A 119 -3.85 21.42 -8.94
CA SER A 119 -2.43 21.20 -9.20
C SER A 119 -1.58 22.17 -8.37
N ASP A 120 -0.26 22.01 -8.45
CA ASP A 120 0.73 22.90 -7.83
C ASP A 120 0.56 23.05 -6.32
N TRP A 121 0.20 21.93 -5.66
CA TRP A 121 -0.02 21.89 -4.22
C TRP A 121 1.26 22.18 -3.44
N THR A 122 1.14 23.10 -2.49
CA THR A 122 2.20 23.37 -1.51
C THR A 122 2.07 22.43 -0.31
N PHE A 123 3.09 22.38 0.54
CA PHE A 123 3.05 21.54 1.75
C PHE A 123 1.86 21.86 2.67
N ASP A 124 1.42 23.11 2.68
CA ASP A 124 0.30 23.57 3.51
C ASP A 124 -1.07 23.12 2.97
N ASP A 125 -1.16 22.76 1.71
CA ASP A 125 -2.38 22.18 1.11
C ASP A 125 -2.63 20.74 1.53
N TYR A 126 -1.59 20.04 1.98
CA TYR A 126 -1.73 18.68 2.45
C TYR A 126 -2.28 18.61 3.88
N SER A 127 -3.13 17.62 4.12
CA SER A 127 -3.59 17.23 5.46
C SER A 127 -2.42 16.70 6.31
N PRO A 128 -2.57 16.51 7.62
CA PRO A 128 -1.55 15.85 8.44
C PRO A 128 -1.13 14.47 7.90
N ALA A 129 -2.09 13.69 7.38
CA ALA A 129 -1.81 12.40 6.76
C ALA A 129 -1.06 12.56 5.43
N GLY A 130 -1.44 13.55 4.63
CA GLY A 130 -0.77 13.87 3.37
C GLY A 130 0.66 14.37 3.57
N GLN A 131 0.89 15.22 4.56
CA GLN A 131 2.22 15.71 4.92
C GLN A 131 3.16 14.56 5.32
N TRP A 132 2.67 13.65 6.18
CA TRP A 132 3.41 12.45 6.54
C TRP A 132 3.71 11.57 5.30
N PHE A 133 2.71 11.33 4.46
CA PHE A 133 2.89 10.51 3.26
C PHE A 133 3.93 11.10 2.31
N LEU A 134 3.86 12.41 2.04
CA LEU A 134 4.83 13.11 1.21
C LEU A 134 6.26 13.00 1.75
N GLN A 135 6.45 13.23 3.06
CA GLN A 135 7.75 13.09 3.72
C GLN A 135 8.27 11.65 3.66
N ASN A 136 7.38 10.68 3.90
CA ASN A 136 7.74 9.27 3.82
C ASN A 136 8.23 8.89 2.42
N GLN A 137 7.54 9.34 1.34
CA GLN A 137 7.95 9.10 -0.03
C GLN A 137 9.32 9.74 -0.33
N GLN A 138 9.56 10.95 0.11
CA GLN A 138 10.84 11.64 -0.08
C GLN A 138 12.00 10.91 0.63
N ASN A 139 11.77 10.47 1.87
CA ASN A 139 12.77 9.74 2.65
C ASN A 139 13.11 8.36 2.04
N ASN A 140 12.18 7.75 1.34
CA ASN A 140 12.34 6.43 0.73
C ASN A 140 12.63 6.47 -0.78
N ALA A 141 12.85 7.63 -1.37
CA ALA A 141 13.10 7.80 -2.81
C ALA A 141 14.24 6.90 -3.32
N SER A 142 15.32 6.74 -2.55
CA SER A 142 16.46 5.88 -2.90
C SER A 142 16.12 4.39 -2.99
N ILE A 143 15.04 3.92 -2.37
CA ILE A 143 14.58 2.53 -2.47
C ILE A 143 13.98 2.32 -3.86
N TYR A 144 13.19 3.29 -4.34
CA TYR A 144 12.55 3.23 -5.65
C TYR A 144 13.58 3.35 -6.78
N ASP A 145 14.59 4.19 -6.63
CA ASP A 145 15.68 4.33 -7.60
C ASP A 145 16.45 3.01 -7.79
N LYS A 146 16.68 2.26 -6.72
CA LYS A 146 17.32 0.94 -6.78
C LYS A 146 16.45 -0.10 -7.52
N ALA A 147 15.13 -0.06 -7.30
CA ALA A 147 14.20 -0.94 -8.00
C ALA A 147 14.13 -0.63 -9.51
N ALA A 148 14.18 0.65 -9.87
CA ALA A 148 14.21 1.09 -11.27
C ALA A 148 15.52 0.73 -11.98
N ALA A 149 16.63 0.65 -11.25
CA ALA A 149 17.95 0.28 -11.75
C ALA A 149 18.18 -1.25 -11.82
N ALA A 150 17.29 -2.06 -11.25
CA ALA A 150 17.39 -3.51 -11.37
C ALA A 150 17.26 -3.92 -12.85
N PRO A 151 18.12 -4.82 -13.36
CA PRO A 151 18.02 -5.25 -14.75
C PRO A 151 16.61 -5.81 -14.98
N THR A 152 15.91 -5.25 -15.97
CA THR A 152 14.64 -5.82 -16.44
C THR A 152 14.92 -7.25 -16.83
N ALA A 153 14.37 -8.22 -16.10
CA ALA A 153 14.41 -9.61 -16.49
C ALA A 153 13.87 -9.66 -17.92
N ASP A 154 14.72 -10.09 -18.85
CA ASP A 154 14.35 -10.18 -20.26
C ASP A 154 13.23 -11.23 -20.38
N CYS A 155 12.00 -10.77 -20.43
CA CYS A 155 10.82 -11.59 -20.63
C CYS A 155 10.71 -12.09 -22.08
N ARG A 156 11.83 -12.12 -22.83
CA ARG A 156 11.88 -12.72 -24.14
C ARG A 156 12.44 -14.13 -24.03
N HIS A 157 11.59 -15.09 -24.31
CA HIS A 157 11.84 -16.52 -24.57
C HIS A 157 11.62 -17.50 -23.42
N SER A 158 10.44 -18.03 -23.38
CA SER A 158 10.20 -19.48 -23.56
C SER A 158 8.72 -19.75 -23.82
#